data_2d907702ff7eef8cd937b6f7e4ab3886
#
_entry.id   2d907702ff7eef8cd937b6f7e4ab3886
#
_cell.length_a   1.000
_cell.length_b   1.000
_cell.length_c   1.000
_cell.angle_alpha   90.00
_cell.angle_beta   90.00
_cell.angle_gamma   90.00
#
_symmetry.space_group_name_H-M   'P 1'
#
loop_
_entity.id
_entity.type
_entity.pdbx_description
1 polymer ?
#
loop_
_entity_poly.entity_id
_entity_poly.type
_entity_poly.pdbx_seq_one_letter_code
_entity_poly.pdbx_strand_id
1 'polypeptide(L)'
;MFLRALLLSGLLAFSPLLTHAAPRTCLVVGISDGDTLTARCGRIGAYERVRVRIAAIDAPEKAQPYGQRSKQALSDLCFREQALITEIDTDRYGRTVADVSCNGEDVGSRMVSQGWAWVYDYNRLATKRGGGLFKLQDGARAKRLGLWADARPTPPWDWRKRQRAQQPHWGGFF
;
A
#
# COMPACT_ATOMS: atom_id res chain seq x y z
N MET A 1 59.35 -27.30 30.91
CA MET A 1 58.51 -26.09 31.17
C MET A 1 57.82 -25.78 29.83
N PHE A 2 56.59 -26.32 29.62
CA PHE A 2 55.84 -26.22 28.35
C PHE A 2 54.79 -25.15 28.45
N LEU A 3 54.96 -24.05 27.66
CA LEU A 3 54.04 -22.93 27.59
C LEU A 3 52.93 -23.28 26.57
N ARG A 4 51.69 -23.52 27.05
CA ARG A 4 50.50 -23.72 26.23
C ARG A 4 49.92 -22.35 25.78
N ALA A 5 50.01 -22.04 24.51
CA ALA A 5 49.34 -20.90 23.92
C ALA A 5 47.85 -21.23 23.70
N LEU A 6 46.92 -20.54 24.36
CA LEU A 6 45.49 -20.58 24.09
C LEU A 6 45.20 -19.64 22.88
N LEU A 7 44.78 -20.23 21.77
CA LEU A 7 44.22 -19.49 20.65
C LEU A 7 42.69 -19.23 20.94
N LEU A 8 42.36 -17.99 21.27
CA LEU A 8 40.97 -17.53 21.31
C LEU A 8 40.50 -17.27 19.87
N SER A 9 39.71 -18.19 19.33
CA SER A 9 38.96 -17.98 18.06
C SER A 9 37.73 -17.11 18.34
N GLY A 10 37.82 -15.83 18.03
CA GLY A 10 36.66 -14.93 18.07
C GLY A 10 35.70 -15.22 16.92
N LEU A 11 34.53 -15.74 17.22
CA LEU A 11 33.41 -15.93 16.30
C LEU A 11 32.77 -14.54 16.03
N LEU A 12 33.09 -13.92 14.88
CA LEU A 12 32.42 -12.75 14.40
C LEU A 12 30.97 -13.13 13.98
N ALA A 13 30.00 -12.80 14.83
CA ALA A 13 28.58 -12.95 14.49
C ALA A 13 28.21 -11.93 13.40
N PHE A 14 28.01 -12.42 12.19
CA PHE A 14 27.52 -11.65 11.04
C PHE A 14 26.01 -11.47 11.21
N SER A 15 25.56 -10.35 11.79
CA SER A 15 24.15 -10.00 11.83
C SER A 15 23.70 -9.54 10.44
N PRO A 16 22.69 -10.16 9.80
CA PRO A 16 22.15 -9.67 8.54
C PRO A 16 21.51 -8.30 8.77
N LEU A 17 22.08 -7.25 8.21
CA LEU A 17 21.43 -5.94 8.09
C LEU A 17 20.21 -6.11 7.19
N LEU A 18 19.01 -5.95 7.75
CA LEU A 18 17.76 -5.80 7.00
C LEU A 18 17.87 -4.53 6.16
N THR A 19 18.29 -4.65 4.92
CA THR A 19 18.32 -3.55 3.96
C THR A 19 16.88 -3.22 3.57
N HIS A 20 16.28 -2.22 4.21
CA HIS A 20 15.10 -1.57 3.67
C HIS A 20 15.53 -0.82 2.41
N ALA A 21 14.78 -0.98 1.33
CA ALA A 21 15.03 -0.23 0.11
C ALA A 21 14.99 1.28 0.40
N ALA A 22 15.98 2.03 -0.09
CA ALA A 22 16.01 3.47 0.08
C ALA A 22 14.78 4.11 -0.62
N PRO A 23 14.15 5.12 -0.01
CA PRO A 23 13.03 5.82 -0.63
C PRO A 23 13.41 6.40 -2.00
N ARG A 24 12.52 6.29 -2.99
CA ARG A 24 12.69 6.83 -4.34
C ARG A 24 11.72 7.96 -4.59
N THR A 25 12.22 9.08 -5.14
CA THR A 25 11.35 10.17 -5.62
C THR A 25 10.95 9.89 -7.07
N CYS A 26 9.64 9.84 -7.34
CA CYS A 26 9.07 9.47 -8.63
C CYS A 26 7.89 10.39 -8.99
N LEU A 27 7.74 10.73 -10.26
CA LEU A 27 6.57 11.49 -10.73
C LEU A 27 5.37 10.55 -10.89
N VAL A 28 4.24 10.87 -10.26
CA VAL A 28 2.98 10.13 -10.45
C VAL A 28 2.37 10.47 -11.81
N VAL A 29 2.23 9.47 -12.67
CA VAL A 29 1.76 9.64 -14.06
C VAL A 29 0.42 8.97 -14.34
N GLY A 30 -0.17 8.30 -13.36
CA GLY A 30 -1.49 7.67 -13.50
C GLY A 30 -2.08 7.21 -12.16
N ILE A 31 -3.40 7.22 -12.07
CA ILE A 31 -4.17 6.70 -10.93
C ILE A 31 -5.14 5.63 -11.46
N SER A 32 -5.03 4.41 -10.95
CA SER A 32 -5.89 3.28 -11.36
C SER A 32 -7.20 3.29 -10.55
N ASP A 33 -7.07 3.34 -9.24
CA ASP A 33 -8.15 3.34 -8.24
C ASP A 33 -7.68 4.11 -6.99
N GLY A 34 -8.38 4.01 -5.87
CA GLY A 34 -8.09 4.79 -4.66
C GLY A 34 -6.88 4.31 -3.84
N ASP A 35 -6.20 3.26 -4.26
CA ASP A 35 -5.01 2.74 -3.57
C ASP A 35 -3.90 2.27 -4.52
N THR A 36 -4.07 2.49 -5.81
CA THR A 36 -3.10 2.05 -6.83
C THR A 36 -2.79 3.18 -7.80
N LEU A 37 -1.52 3.52 -7.92
CA LEU A 37 -1.00 4.53 -8.83
C LEU A 37 0.10 3.97 -9.74
N THR A 38 0.43 4.71 -10.78
CA THR A 38 1.60 4.47 -11.63
C THR A 38 2.54 5.65 -11.50
N ALA A 39 3.78 5.36 -11.14
CA ALA A 39 4.84 6.35 -11.02
C ALA A 39 5.91 6.14 -12.10
N ARG A 40 6.56 7.22 -12.49
CA ARG A 40 7.72 7.25 -13.36
C ARG A 40 8.94 7.61 -12.50
N CYS A 41 9.81 6.64 -12.27
CA CYS A 41 11.01 6.75 -11.47
C CYS A 41 12.26 6.86 -12.34
N GLY A 42 13.37 7.31 -11.77
CA GLY A 42 14.65 7.42 -12.48
C GLY A 42 14.92 8.81 -13.03
N ARG A 43 15.86 8.90 -13.97
CA ARG A 43 16.37 10.16 -14.57
C ARG A 43 16.11 10.21 -16.06
N ILE A 44 16.29 11.38 -16.64
CA ILE A 44 16.15 11.59 -18.10
C ILE A 44 16.98 10.56 -18.87
N GLY A 45 16.33 9.88 -19.82
CA GLY A 45 16.93 8.81 -20.63
C GLY A 45 16.93 7.42 -19.99
N ALA A 46 16.55 7.30 -18.70
CA ALA A 46 16.49 6.02 -17.98
C ALA A 46 15.29 5.98 -17.01
N TYR A 47 14.09 6.21 -17.56
CA TYR A 47 12.86 6.12 -16.78
C TYR A 47 12.30 4.71 -16.72
N GLU A 48 11.88 4.32 -15.51
CA GLU A 48 11.11 3.11 -15.23
C GLU A 48 9.67 3.48 -14.86
N ARG A 49 8.69 2.74 -15.38
CA ARG A 49 7.29 2.83 -14.92
C ARG A 49 7.03 1.79 -13.85
N VAL A 50 6.68 2.23 -12.66
CA VAL A 50 6.40 1.39 -11.51
C VAL A 50 4.91 1.47 -11.16
N ARG A 51 4.24 0.32 -11.07
CA ARG A 51 2.87 0.25 -10.59
C ARG A 51 2.87 0.02 -9.09
N VAL A 52 2.38 0.99 -8.33
CA VAL A 52 2.46 1.01 -6.87
C VAL A 52 1.10 0.76 -6.25
N ARG A 53 1.04 -0.20 -5.34
CA ARG A 53 -0.08 -0.48 -4.44
C ARG A 53 0.25 0.13 -3.07
N ILE A 54 -0.53 1.11 -2.63
CA ILE A 54 -0.32 1.75 -1.34
C ILE A 54 -0.51 0.73 -0.22
N ALA A 55 0.46 0.68 0.68
CA ALA A 55 0.54 -0.31 1.74
C ALA A 55 -0.54 -0.11 2.81
N ALA A 56 -0.97 -1.21 3.43
CA ALA A 56 -1.86 -1.25 4.59
C ALA A 56 -3.25 -0.63 4.42
N ILE A 57 -3.66 -0.29 3.20
CA ILE A 57 -5.02 0.18 2.90
C ILE A 57 -5.65 -0.62 1.76
N ASP A 58 -6.98 -0.56 1.63
CA ASP A 58 -7.75 -1.15 0.54
C ASP A 58 -8.91 -0.21 0.19
N ALA A 59 -8.90 0.32 -1.03
CA ALA A 59 -9.89 1.28 -1.49
C ALA A 59 -11.06 0.58 -2.20
N PRO A 60 -12.26 1.19 -2.20
CA PRO A 60 -13.37 0.67 -2.97
C PRO A 60 -12.99 0.49 -4.44
N GLU A 61 -13.38 -0.66 -5.01
CA GLU A 61 -13.17 -0.98 -6.43
C GLU A 61 -13.85 0.05 -7.34
N LYS A 62 -13.36 0.21 -8.56
CA LYS A 62 -13.82 1.23 -9.52
C LYS A 62 -15.35 1.22 -9.74
N ALA A 63 -15.96 0.03 -9.77
CA ALA A 63 -17.40 -0.17 -9.92
C ALA A 63 -18.17 -0.25 -8.59
N GLN A 64 -17.47 -0.20 -7.47
CA GLN A 64 -18.07 -0.22 -6.14
C GLN A 64 -18.59 1.17 -5.76
N PRO A 65 -19.63 1.30 -4.94
CA PRO A 65 -19.98 2.58 -4.33
C PRO A 65 -18.76 3.26 -3.71
N TYR A 66 -18.60 4.56 -3.93
CA TYR A 66 -17.44 5.38 -3.55
C TYR A 66 -16.14 5.11 -4.32
N GLY A 67 -16.03 4.11 -5.20
CA GLY A 67 -14.80 3.78 -5.91
C GLY A 67 -14.27 4.92 -6.76
N GLN A 68 -15.13 5.61 -7.52
CA GLN A 68 -14.72 6.77 -8.32
C GLN A 68 -14.30 7.97 -7.46
N ARG A 69 -14.97 8.21 -6.32
CA ARG A 69 -14.61 9.28 -5.39
C ARG A 69 -13.28 9.01 -4.69
N SER A 70 -13.05 7.75 -4.28
CA SER A 70 -11.77 7.32 -3.73
C SER A 70 -10.63 7.49 -4.73
N LYS A 71 -10.83 7.08 -5.99
CA LYS A 71 -9.88 7.33 -7.07
C LYS A 71 -9.61 8.83 -7.26
N GLN A 72 -10.65 9.67 -7.26
CA GLN A 72 -10.51 11.11 -7.39
C GLN A 72 -9.72 11.70 -6.23
N ALA A 73 -9.99 11.28 -4.98
CA ALA A 73 -9.25 11.74 -3.81
C ALA A 73 -7.75 11.43 -3.90
N LEU A 74 -7.37 10.22 -4.35
CA LEU A 74 -5.97 9.89 -4.62
C LEU A 74 -5.39 10.72 -5.77
N SER A 75 -6.19 10.99 -6.81
CA SER A 75 -5.77 11.82 -7.94
C SER A 75 -5.49 13.25 -7.52
N ASP A 76 -6.36 13.84 -6.72
CA ASP A 76 -6.20 15.21 -6.22
C ASP A 76 -4.96 15.36 -5.32
N LEU A 77 -4.59 14.30 -4.61
CA LEU A 77 -3.43 14.29 -3.74
C LEU A 77 -2.11 14.07 -4.48
N CYS A 78 -2.08 13.18 -5.48
CA CYS A 78 -0.83 12.66 -6.03
C CYS A 78 -0.65 12.81 -7.55
N PHE A 79 -1.72 13.02 -8.35
CA PHE A 79 -1.56 13.00 -9.81
C PHE A 79 -0.75 14.20 -10.30
N ARG A 80 0.33 13.92 -11.07
CA ARG A 80 1.35 14.87 -11.55
C ARG A 80 2.26 15.45 -10.46
N GLU A 81 2.20 14.88 -9.23
CA GLU A 81 3.06 15.29 -8.13
C GLU A 81 4.28 14.37 -8.01
N GLN A 82 5.34 14.87 -7.38
CA GLN A 82 6.46 14.07 -6.95
C GLN A 82 6.08 13.27 -5.71
N ALA A 83 6.15 11.95 -5.81
CA ALA A 83 5.89 11.06 -4.69
C ALA A 83 7.19 10.47 -4.15
N LEU A 84 7.34 10.45 -2.84
CA LEU A 84 8.34 9.64 -2.15
C LEU A 84 7.78 8.24 -1.96
N ILE A 85 8.43 7.24 -2.55
CA ILE A 85 7.99 5.84 -2.54
C ILE A 85 9.01 5.01 -1.78
N THR A 86 8.58 4.40 -0.67
CA THR A 86 9.37 3.46 0.14
C THR A 86 8.83 2.06 -0.09
N GLU A 87 9.55 1.28 -0.85
CA GLU A 87 9.17 -0.09 -1.20
C GLU A 87 9.25 -1.01 0.02
N ILE A 88 8.25 -1.88 0.18
CA ILE A 88 8.12 -2.84 1.27
C ILE A 88 8.13 -4.26 0.74
N ASP A 89 7.40 -4.50 -0.38
CA ASP A 89 7.17 -5.83 -0.94
C ASP A 89 6.74 -5.73 -2.40
N THR A 90 6.68 -6.86 -3.07
CA THR A 90 6.05 -7.00 -4.40
C THR A 90 4.90 -8.00 -4.30
N ASP A 91 3.72 -7.61 -4.75
CA ASP A 91 2.56 -8.49 -4.70
C ASP A 91 2.56 -9.52 -5.85
N ARG A 92 1.67 -10.51 -5.74
CA ARG A 92 1.50 -11.58 -6.74
C ARG A 92 1.12 -11.10 -8.15
N TYR A 93 0.76 -9.83 -8.31
CA TYR A 93 0.43 -9.21 -9.59
C TYR A 93 1.57 -8.36 -10.14
N GLY A 94 2.75 -8.38 -9.49
CA GLY A 94 3.93 -7.63 -9.87
C GLY A 94 3.83 -6.13 -9.54
N ARG A 95 2.90 -5.72 -8.64
CA ARG A 95 2.86 -4.34 -8.15
C ARG A 95 3.81 -4.18 -6.98
N THR A 96 4.53 -3.06 -6.95
CA THR A 96 5.31 -2.65 -5.78
C THR A 96 4.36 -2.26 -4.65
N VAL A 97 4.38 -2.96 -3.53
CA VAL A 97 3.68 -2.56 -2.30
C VAL A 97 4.58 -1.58 -1.56
N ALA A 98 4.10 -0.36 -1.33
CA ALA A 98 4.93 0.70 -0.81
C ALA A 98 4.18 1.68 0.09
N ASP A 99 4.94 2.34 0.97
CA ASP A 99 4.55 3.60 1.55
C ASP A 99 4.74 4.70 0.52
N VAL A 100 3.77 5.57 0.44
CA VAL A 100 3.77 6.70 -0.51
C VAL A 100 3.49 7.98 0.23
N SER A 101 4.29 9.01 -0.01
CA SER A 101 4.04 10.35 0.45
C SER A 101 3.99 11.30 -0.76
N CYS A 102 2.93 12.09 -0.87
CA CYS A 102 2.77 13.13 -1.87
C CYS A 102 2.63 14.49 -1.17
N ASN A 103 3.38 15.50 -1.62
CA ASN A 103 3.36 16.85 -1.02
C ASN A 103 3.62 16.85 0.50
N GLY A 104 4.45 15.91 0.99
CA GLY A 104 4.76 15.76 2.42
C GLY A 104 3.69 15.05 3.25
N GLU A 105 2.56 14.64 2.66
CA GLU A 105 1.50 13.89 3.34
C GLU A 105 1.63 12.38 3.07
N ASP A 106 1.49 11.57 4.13
CA ASP A 106 1.35 10.12 3.99
C ASP A 106 0.00 9.77 3.37
N VAL A 107 0.06 9.16 2.19
CA VAL A 107 -1.13 8.88 1.37
C VAL A 107 -2.06 7.87 2.04
N GLY A 108 -1.53 6.83 2.68
CA GLY A 108 -2.32 5.83 3.39
C GLY A 108 -3.14 6.48 4.51
N SER A 109 -2.49 7.28 5.35
CA SER A 109 -3.14 8.01 6.45
C SER A 109 -4.18 9.01 5.94
N ARG A 110 -3.88 9.74 4.86
CA ARG A 110 -4.82 10.70 4.26
C ARG A 110 -6.07 10.02 3.73
N MET A 111 -5.91 8.95 2.95
CA MET A 111 -7.03 8.21 2.37
C MET A 111 -7.93 7.57 3.44
N VAL A 112 -7.34 7.02 4.50
CA VAL A 112 -8.10 6.43 5.62
C VAL A 112 -8.80 7.50 6.45
N SER A 113 -8.11 8.58 6.83
CA SER A 113 -8.67 9.63 7.69
C SER A 113 -9.83 10.40 7.05
N GLN A 114 -9.85 10.48 5.72
CA GLN A 114 -10.93 11.10 4.94
C GLN A 114 -12.04 10.10 4.56
N GLY A 115 -11.90 8.84 4.94
CA GLY A 115 -12.88 7.79 4.65
C GLY A 115 -12.92 7.36 3.19
N TRP A 116 -11.80 7.44 2.47
CA TRP A 116 -11.70 6.99 1.07
C TRP A 116 -11.10 5.59 0.92
N ALA A 117 -10.50 5.04 1.97
CA ALA A 117 -10.00 3.67 2.02
C ALA A 117 -10.26 3.03 3.38
N TRP A 118 -10.29 1.69 3.38
CA TRP A 118 -10.28 0.86 4.56
C TRP A 118 -8.84 0.58 4.98
N VAL A 119 -8.61 0.37 6.29
CA VAL A 119 -7.38 -0.28 6.74
C VAL A 119 -7.41 -1.73 6.32
N TYR A 120 -6.34 -2.20 5.67
CA TYR A 120 -6.17 -3.57 5.23
C TYR A 120 -4.93 -4.18 5.87
N ASP A 121 -5.13 -5.02 6.88
CA ASP A 121 -4.05 -5.56 7.72
C ASP A 121 -3.49 -6.88 7.18
N TYR A 122 -3.31 -6.97 5.86
CA TYR A 122 -2.69 -8.14 5.24
C TYR A 122 -1.26 -8.32 5.78
N ASN A 123 -0.92 -9.57 6.18
CA ASN A 123 0.33 -9.90 6.85
C ASN A 123 0.62 -9.05 8.11
N ARG A 124 -0.43 -8.51 8.74
CA ARG A 124 -0.36 -7.64 9.92
C ARG A 124 0.45 -6.37 9.70
N LEU A 125 0.45 -5.85 8.46
CA LEU A 125 1.28 -4.70 8.10
C LEU A 125 0.86 -3.43 8.85
N ALA A 126 -0.45 -3.15 8.93
CA ALA A 126 -0.97 -2.00 9.69
C ALA A 126 -0.71 -2.16 11.20
N THR A 127 -0.89 -3.37 11.74
CA THR A 127 -0.61 -3.68 13.15
C THR A 127 0.86 -3.52 13.48
N LYS A 128 1.78 -4.06 12.67
CA LYS A 128 3.23 -3.96 12.87
C LYS A 128 3.74 -2.52 12.86
N ARG A 129 3.00 -1.60 12.25
CA ARG A 129 3.27 -0.15 12.21
C ARG A 129 2.63 0.62 13.37
N GLY A 130 2.29 -0.06 14.47
CA GLY A 130 1.72 0.55 15.67
C GLY A 130 0.23 0.87 15.59
N GLY A 131 -0.47 0.42 14.56
CA GLY A 131 -1.93 0.48 14.48
C GLY A 131 -2.53 1.88 14.31
N GLY A 132 -1.74 2.89 14.00
CA GLY A 132 -2.20 4.29 13.86
C GLY A 132 -3.32 4.46 12.84
N LEU A 133 -3.30 3.69 11.73
CA LEU A 133 -4.34 3.72 10.70
C LEU A 133 -5.72 3.31 11.25
N PHE A 134 -5.80 2.38 12.22
CA PHE A 134 -7.08 2.00 12.83
C PHE A 134 -7.73 3.17 13.56
N LYS A 135 -6.95 3.97 14.31
CA LYS A 135 -7.45 5.18 14.98
C LYS A 135 -7.97 6.21 13.98
N LEU A 136 -7.28 6.38 12.84
CA LEU A 136 -7.72 7.26 11.77
C LEU A 136 -9.04 6.77 11.15
N GLN A 137 -9.16 5.47 10.91
CA GLN A 137 -10.39 4.85 10.41
C GLN A 137 -11.57 5.05 11.37
N ASP A 138 -11.36 4.82 12.67
CA ASP A 138 -12.39 5.00 13.70
C ASP A 138 -12.83 6.46 13.77
N GLY A 139 -11.90 7.40 13.66
CA GLY A 139 -12.18 8.83 13.55
C GLY A 139 -13.01 9.20 12.33
N ALA A 140 -12.69 8.62 11.16
CA ALA A 140 -13.46 8.81 9.93
C ALA A 140 -14.89 8.23 10.04
N ARG A 141 -15.04 7.06 10.65
CA ARG A 141 -16.32 6.43 10.93
C ARG A 141 -17.19 7.28 11.86
N ALA A 142 -16.63 7.74 12.97
CA ALA A 142 -17.36 8.56 13.94
C ALA A 142 -17.89 9.86 13.31
N LYS A 143 -17.15 10.43 12.36
CA LYS A 143 -17.52 11.65 11.63
C LYS A 143 -18.32 11.38 10.35
N ARG A 144 -18.60 10.12 10.02
CA ARG A 144 -19.31 9.69 8.80
C ARG A 144 -18.68 10.23 7.51
N LEU A 145 -17.33 10.26 7.44
CA LEU A 145 -16.61 10.79 6.28
C LEU A 145 -16.56 9.75 5.14
N GLY A 146 -16.59 10.25 3.91
CA GLY A 146 -16.40 9.45 2.71
C GLY A 146 -17.35 8.26 2.63
N LEU A 147 -16.82 7.05 2.50
CA LEU A 147 -17.57 5.78 2.45
C LEU A 147 -18.35 5.49 3.74
N TRP A 148 -17.96 6.11 4.87
CA TRP A 148 -18.63 5.95 6.16
C TRP A 148 -19.94 6.75 6.29
N ALA A 149 -20.28 7.57 5.30
CA ALA A 149 -21.60 8.18 5.16
C ALA A 149 -22.70 7.13 4.90
N ASP A 150 -22.32 6.01 4.26
CA ASP A 150 -23.19 4.84 4.15
C ASP A 150 -23.35 4.15 5.52
N ALA A 151 -24.58 3.73 5.85
CA ALA A 151 -24.85 3.02 7.10
C ALA A 151 -24.21 1.61 7.13
N ARG A 152 -23.98 1.00 5.96
CA ARG A 152 -23.43 -0.35 5.81
C ARG A 152 -22.45 -0.42 4.63
N PRO A 153 -21.33 0.29 4.69
CA PRO A 153 -20.36 0.29 3.61
C PRO A 153 -19.76 -1.11 3.46
N THR A 154 -19.70 -1.60 2.22
CA THR A 154 -19.15 -2.92 1.93
C THR A 154 -17.62 -2.81 1.80
N PRO A 155 -16.82 -3.62 2.52
CA PRO A 155 -15.38 -3.65 2.32
C PRO A 155 -14.99 -4.14 0.92
N PRO A 156 -13.88 -3.66 0.33
CA PRO A 156 -13.47 -4.05 -1.02
C PRO A 156 -13.23 -5.56 -1.19
N TRP A 157 -12.67 -6.23 -0.18
CA TRP A 157 -12.46 -7.69 -0.21
C TRP A 157 -13.76 -8.48 -0.25
N ASP A 158 -14.83 -8.02 0.43
CA ASP A 158 -16.15 -8.64 0.38
C ASP A 158 -16.84 -8.37 -0.95
N TRP A 159 -16.67 -7.16 -1.51
CA TRP A 159 -17.12 -6.82 -2.84
C TRP A 159 -16.51 -7.76 -3.88
N ARG A 160 -15.19 -7.91 -3.89
CA ARG A 160 -14.48 -8.83 -4.81
C ARG A 160 -14.93 -10.28 -4.64
N LYS A 161 -15.19 -10.73 -3.40
CA LYS A 161 -15.70 -12.08 -3.13
C LYS A 161 -17.08 -12.28 -3.76
N ARG A 162 -18.00 -11.31 -3.61
CA ARG A 162 -19.34 -11.36 -4.21
C ARG A 162 -19.28 -11.36 -5.74
N GLN A 163 -18.44 -10.51 -6.33
CA GLN A 163 -18.28 -10.46 -7.79
C GLN A 163 -17.78 -11.79 -8.37
N ARG A 164 -16.82 -12.44 -7.72
CA ARG A 164 -16.34 -13.78 -8.13
C ARG A 164 -17.43 -14.85 -8.02
N ALA A 165 -18.25 -14.81 -6.98
CA ALA A 165 -19.34 -15.76 -6.80
C ALA A 165 -20.49 -15.57 -7.83
N GLN A 166 -20.63 -14.37 -8.40
CA GLN A 166 -21.64 -14.05 -9.42
C GLN A 166 -21.16 -14.32 -10.86
N GLN A 167 -19.86 -14.55 -11.06
CA GLN A 167 -19.36 -14.96 -12.39
C GLN A 167 -19.79 -16.40 -12.66
N PRO A 168 -20.53 -16.68 -13.75
CA PRO A 168 -20.85 -18.05 -14.12
C PRO A 168 -19.56 -18.84 -14.30
N HIS A 169 -19.44 -19.99 -13.63
CA HIS A 169 -18.44 -20.99 -13.97
C HIS A 169 -18.75 -21.48 -15.38
N TRP A 170 -18.15 -20.90 -16.39
CA TRP A 170 -18.02 -21.55 -17.70
C TRP A 170 -17.01 -22.68 -17.51
N GLY A 171 -17.49 -23.77 -16.86
CA GLY A 171 -16.79 -25.04 -16.80
C GLY A 171 -16.61 -25.52 -18.22
N GLY A 172 -15.35 -25.67 -18.66
CA GLY A 172 -15.00 -26.06 -20.00
C GLY A 172 -15.66 -27.37 -20.40
N PHE A 173 -16.41 -27.29 -21.47
CA PHE A 173 -16.59 -28.41 -22.36
C PHE A 173 -15.43 -28.37 -23.35
N PHE A 174 -14.36 -29.12 -23.07
CA PHE A 174 -13.44 -29.70 -24.05
C PHE A 174 -13.02 -31.07 -23.53
#